data_daa81048221587e44de40c778c131c25
#
_entry.id   daa81048221587e44de40c778c131c25
#
_cell.length_a   1.000
_cell.length_b   1.000
_cell.length_c   1.000
_cell.angle_alpha   90.00
_cell.angle_beta   90.00
_cell.angle_gamma   90.00
#
_symmetry.space_group_name_H-M   'P 1'
#
loop_
_entity.id
_entity.type
_entity.pdbx_description
1 polymer ?
#
loop_
_entity_poly.entity_id
_entity_poly.type
_entity_poly.pdbx_seq_one_letter_code
_entity_poly.pdbx_strand_id
1 'polypeptide(L)'
;LIVANGGQIYLTTNAKDELLKGVVNNSGIIEASSLDDINSEVILFAHGGTANIDGTINAKGGFVETSGKNLNVTNNSKIQAKKWLIDPVNVTIDNSNGTVGSEKVGASVIQTTLNNGTNVTIQADNDINVNETISYNQNELTLNAGNNININKDINVTGGGLSLVYAQASGNTTGDYKVNAKVNLENGTTFKTKKGTDGEINWTVVTANDFYTTLNANKSGNYVLGKDITLSGTNNWTAIGDSSNNFTGKFDGLGHTISNLTIDKSGSDYQGLFGFFFGATIKNIGLENATITGESGVGALVGYNTNNSTISNSYASGTVSGNDYVGGLVGL
;
A
#
# COMPACT_ATOMS: atom_id res chain seq x y z
N LEU A 1 -2.28 31.88 18.21
CA LEU A 1 -2.82 32.06 16.86
C LEU A 1 -1.79 32.80 15.99
N ILE A 2 -1.39 32.23 14.89
CA ILE A 2 -0.57 32.85 13.84
C ILE A 2 -1.44 32.87 12.58
N VAL A 3 -1.58 34.02 11.92
CA VAL A 3 -2.42 34.19 10.72
C VAL A 3 -1.64 34.91 9.63
N ALA A 4 -1.59 34.32 8.44
CA ALA A 4 -1.04 34.94 7.23
C ALA A 4 -1.85 34.48 6.00
N ASN A 5 -3.10 34.90 5.92
CA ASN A 5 -4.01 34.50 4.82
C ASN A 5 -3.44 34.96 3.46
N GLY A 6 -3.35 34.02 2.50
CA GLY A 6 -2.72 34.23 1.21
C GLY A 6 -1.18 34.32 1.29
N GLY A 7 -0.57 33.95 2.42
CA GLY A 7 0.87 34.07 2.66
C GLY A 7 1.53 32.74 3.02
N GLN A 8 2.77 32.86 3.46
CA GLN A 8 3.62 31.75 3.87
C GLN A 8 3.99 31.88 5.34
N ILE A 9 3.95 30.77 6.07
CA ILE A 9 4.35 30.69 7.48
C ILE A 9 5.46 29.65 7.61
N TYR A 10 6.63 30.08 8.03
CA TYR A 10 7.77 29.23 8.27
C TYR A 10 8.15 29.26 9.76
N LEU A 11 7.99 28.14 10.44
CA LEU A 11 8.50 27.92 11.79
C LEU A 11 9.65 26.92 11.67
N THR A 12 10.86 27.43 11.65
CA THR A 12 12.06 26.61 11.45
C THR A 12 13.04 26.80 12.58
N THR A 13 13.72 25.74 12.98
CA THR A 13 14.87 25.80 13.86
C THR A 13 16.08 25.22 13.16
N ASN A 14 17.23 25.89 13.30
CA ASN A 14 18.50 25.41 12.82
C ASN A 14 19.44 25.25 14.02
N ALA A 15 19.68 24.03 14.44
CA ALA A 15 20.66 23.77 15.49
C ALA A 15 22.05 23.72 14.85
N LYS A 16 22.89 24.71 15.17
CA LYS A 16 24.31 24.76 14.77
C LYS A 16 25.17 23.72 15.48
N ASP A 17 24.64 23.05 16.51
CA ASP A 17 25.36 22.11 17.35
C ASP A 17 24.44 20.93 17.71
N GLU A 18 24.94 19.70 17.65
CA GLU A 18 24.19 18.48 18.03
C GLU A 18 23.71 18.51 19.50
N LEU A 19 24.30 19.36 20.32
CA LEU A 19 23.95 19.55 21.74
C LEU A 19 22.67 20.39 21.93
N LEU A 20 22.30 21.24 20.96
CA LEU A 20 21.11 22.12 21.01
C LEU A 20 20.13 21.71 19.90
N LYS A 21 19.47 20.58 20.09
CA LYS A 21 18.43 20.11 19.16
C LYS A 21 17.27 21.11 19.16
N GLY A 22 17.04 21.74 18.01
CA GLY A 22 15.93 22.66 17.85
C GLY A 22 14.58 21.92 18.01
N VAL A 23 13.62 22.58 18.65
CA VAL A 23 12.26 22.04 18.82
C VAL A 23 11.27 23.02 18.21
N VAL A 24 10.41 22.51 17.31
CA VAL A 24 9.24 23.23 16.81
C VAL A 24 7.99 22.62 17.42
N ASN A 25 7.22 23.39 18.16
CA ASN A 25 5.97 22.96 18.75
C ASN A 25 4.79 23.74 18.18
N ASN A 26 3.76 23.03 17.72
CA ASN A 26 2.46 23.61 17.44
C ASN A 26 1.40 22.98 18.33
N SER A 27 0.96 23.71 19.35
CA SER A 27 -0.20 23.36 20.20
C SER A 27 -1.36 24.34 20.01
N GLY A 28 -1.20 25.32 19.14
CA GLY A 28 -2.16 26.37 18.87
C GLY A 28 -2.72 26.31 17.45
N ILE A 29 -3.18 27.44 16.94
CA ILE A 29 -3.76 27.56 15.59
C ILE A 29 -2.79 28.33 14.70
N ILE A 30 -2.47 27.74 13.55
CA ILE A 30 -1.74 28.36 12.45
C ILE A 30 -2.69 28.42 11.26
N GLU A 31 -2.87 29.59 10.67
CA GLU A 31 -3.77 29.80 9.54
C GLU A 31 -3.07 30.58 8.42
N ALA A 32 -3.03 29.98 7.24
CA ALA A 32 -2.52 30.57 6.03
C ALA A 32 -3.43 30.17 4.85
N SER A 33 -4.74 30.47 4.98
CA SER A 33 -5.71 30.07 3.96
C SER A 33 -5.43 30.76 2.63
N SER A 34 -5.52 30.00 1.53
CA SER A 34 -5.36 30.51 0.19
C SER A 34 -6.47 31.50 -0.15
N LEU A 35 -6.08 32.63 -0.74
CA LEU A 35 -6.97 33.50 -1.51
C LEU A 35 -6.88 33.04 -2.97
N ASP A 36 -7.89 33.37 -3.78
CA ASP A 36 -7.93 32.99 -5.20
C ASP A 36 -6.57 33.27 -5.87
N ASP A 37 -6.00 32.24 -6.52
CA ASP A 37 -4.71 32.23 -7.23
C ASP A 37 -3.43 32.39 -6.39
N ILE A 38 -3.48 32.40 -5.06
CA ILE A 38 -2.30 32.45 -4.19
C ILE A 38 -2.19 31.15 -3.40
N ASN A 39 -1.12 30.37 -3.62
CA ASN A 39 -0.85 29.16 -2.86
C ASN A 39 -0.34 29.50 -1.46
N SER A 40 -1.11 29.17 -0.45
CA SER A 40 -0.67 29.25 0.93
C SER A 40 0.29 28.12 1.27
N GLU A 41 1.25 28.41 2.13
CA GLU A 41 2.24 27.44 2.57
C GLU A 41 2.48 27.56 4.07
N VAL A 42 2.49 26.43 4.77
CA VAL A 42 2.88 26.32 6.18
C VAL A 42 3.95 25.25 6.32
N ILE A 43 5.14 25.66 6.73
CA ILE A 43 6.27 24.76 6.96
C ILE A 43 6.66 24.82 8.45
N LEU A 44 6.60 23.67 9.11
CA LEU A 44 7.09 23.44 10.46
C LEU A 44 8.26 22.47 10.38
N PHE A 45 9.48 22.99 10.39
CA PHE A 45 10.68 22.21 10.16
C PHE A 45 11.68 22.35 11.30
N ALA A 46 11.90 21.27 12.05
CA ALA A 46 12.92 21.19 13.09
C ALA A 46 14.20 20.54 12.54
N HIS A 47 15.06 21.36 11.95
CA HIS A 47 16.30 20.86 11.33
C HIS A 47 17.20 20.17 12.36
N GLY A 48 17.44 18.85 12.17
CA GLY A 48 18.20 18.02 13.12
C GLY A 48 17.54 17.79 14.48
N GLY A 49 16.35 18.36 14.70
CA GLY A 49 15.62 18.34 15.97
C GLY A 49 14.28 17.63 15.93
N THR A 50 13.37 18.05 16.82
CA THR A 50 12.04 17.44 17.00
C THR A 50 10.93 18.42 16.63
N ALA A 51 9.99 18.01 15.77
CA ALA A 51 8.74 18.71 15.53
C ALA A 51 7.58 18.01 16.27
N ASN A 52 6.84 18.76 17.09
CA ASN A 52 5.67 18.27 17.79
C ASN A 52 4.43 19.00 17.30
N ILE A 53 3.48 18.26 16.77
CA ILE A 53 2.24 18.79 16.21
C ILE A 53 1.06 18.24 17.02
N ASP A 54 0.35 19.12 17.72
CA ASP A 54 -0.82 18.82 18.56
C ASP A 54 -1.95 19.84 18.35
N GLY A 55 -1.76 20.80 17.46
CA GLY A 55 -2.69 21.89 17.20
C GLY A 55 -3.35 21.84 15.84
N THR A 56 -3.91 22.98 15.44
CA THR A 56 -4.57 23.13 14.13
C THR A 56 -3.65 23.85 13.15
N ILE A 57 -3.54 23.31 11.95
CA ILE A 57 -2.87 23.96 10.80
C ILE A 57 -3.88 24.04 9.65
N ASN A 58 -4.26 25.25 9.28
CA ASN A 58 -5.16 25.52 8.19
C ASN A 58 -4.44 26.29 7.06
N ALA A 59 -4.13 25.58 5.99
CA ALA A 59 -3.60 26.12 4.75
C ALA A 59 -4.51 25.65 3.58
N LYS A 60 -5.81 25.87 3.72
CA LYS A 60 -6.82 25.40 2.76
C LYS A 60 -6.45 25.81 1.35
N GLY A 61 -6.41 24.84 0.43
CA GLY A 61 -5.99 25.06 -0.95
C GLY A 61 -4.48 25.09 -1.19
N GLY A 62 -3.66 25.11 -0.11
CA GLY A 62 -2.21 25.21 -0.16
C GLY A 62 -1.47 23.95 0.29
N PHE A 63 -0.25 24.15 0.79
CA PHE A 63 0.68 23.11 1.19
C PHE A 63 1.03 23.21 2.68
N VAL A 64 1.11 22.06 3.33
CA VAL A 64 1.63 21.96 4.70
C VAL A 64 2.79 20.97 4.69
N GLU A 65 3.88 21.33 5.36
CA GLU A 65 4.98 20.42 5.69
C GLU A 65 5.21 20.38 7.18
N THR A 66 5.37 19.18 7.71
CA THR A 66 5.78 18.94 9.09
C THR A 66 6.94 17.98 9.09
N SER A 67 8.13 18.46 9.43
CA SER A 67 9.40 17.76 9.21
C SER A 67 10.35 17.92 10.37
N GLY A 68 11.24 16.95 10.56
CA GLY A 68 12.29 16.97 11.56
C GLY A 68 13.00 15.63 11.66
N LYS A 69 14.17 15.59 12.29
CA LYS A 69 14.84 14.31 12.58
C LYS A 69 13.90 13.38 13.35
N ASN A 70 13.19 13.93 14.34
CA ASN A 70 12.10 13.27 15.04
C ASN A 70 10.81 14.06 14.81
N LEU A 71 9.72 13.37 14.61
CA LEU A 71 8.41 13.98 14.42
C LEU A 71 7.38 13.27 15.31
N ASN A 72 6.52 14.07 15.91
CA ASN A 72 5.38 13.60 16.67
C ASN A 72 4.14 14.35 16.24
N VAL A 73 3.17 13.65 15.65
CA VAL A 73 1.87 14.22 15.28
C VAL A 73 0.79 13.48 16.06
N THR A 74 0.11 14.18 16.94
CA THR A 74 -0.91 13.56 17.79
C THR A 74 -2.24 13.40 17.06
N ASN A 75 -3.10 12.53 17.57
CA ASN A 75 -4.46 12.35 17.06
C ASN A 75 -5.37 13.60 17.29
N ASN A 76 -4.94 14.56 18.13
CA ASN A 76 -5.66 15.82 18.33
C ASN A 76 -5.39 16.85 17.23
N SER A 77 -4.34 16.64 16.45
CA SER A 77 -3.97 17.55 15.37
C SER A 77 -5.05 17.64 14.31
N LYS A 78 -5.24 18.84 13.75
CA LYS A 78 -6.17 19.12 12.67
C LYS A 78 -5.44 19.79 11.53
N ILE A 79 -5.31 19.09 10.42
CA ILE A 79 -4.59 19.58 9.24
C ILE A 79 -5.59 19.77 8.10
N GLN A 80 -5.57 20.95 7.48
CA GLN A 80 -6.37 21.23 6.28
C GLN A 80 -5.48 21.91 5.23
N ALA A 81 -5.32 21.26 4.09
CA ALA A 81 -4.49 21.72 2.97
C ALA A 81 -4.97 21.08 1.65
N LYS A 82 -4.33 21.40 0.54
CA LYS A 82 -4.41 20.59 -0.68
C LYS A 82 -3.50 19.36 -0.56
N LYS A 83 -2.33 19.56 0.06
CA LYS A 83 -1.35 18.49 0.31
C LYS A 83 -0.66 18.70 1.65
N TRP A 84 -0.50 17.62 2.42
CA TRP A 84 0.31 17.58 3.63
C TRP A 84 1.48 16.61 3.44
N LEU A 85 2.70 17.11 3.66
CA LEU A 85 3.93 16.33 3.69
C LEU A 85 4.39 16.12 5.12
N ILE A 86 4.70 14.89 5.46
CA ILE A 86 5.27 14.43 6.72
C ILE A 86 6.63 13.82 6.38
N ASP A 87 7.74 14.38 6.89
CA ASP A 87 9.10 13.99 6.46
C ASP A 87 10.09 13.89 7.63
N PRO A 88 10.06 12.81 8.42
CA PRO A 88 11.10 12.45 9.38
C PRO A 88 12.02 11.33 8.86
N VAL A 89 13.02 10.96 9.69
CA VAL A 89 13.94 9.83 9.36
C VAL A 89 13.22 8.47 9.35
N ASN A 90 12.39 8.22 10.37
CA ASN A 90 11.53 7.04 10.45
C ASN A 90 10.09 7.45 10.78
N VAL A 91 9.12 6.62 10.41
CA VAL A 91 7.72 6.84 10.79
C VAL A 91 7.08 5.55 11.31
N THR A 92 6.44 5.67 12.45
CA THR A 92 5.48 4.69 12.94
C THR A 92 4.09 5.32 12.99
N ILE A 93 3.17 4.79 12.23
CA ILE A 93 1.76 5.17 12.28
C ILE A 93 1.09 4.31 13.35
N ASP A 94 0.63 4.91 14.42
CA ASP A 94 -0.02 4.20 15.52
C ASP A 94 -1.19 5.00 16.13
N ASN A 95 -1.79 4.45 17.18
CA ASN A 95 -2.93 5.09 17.87
C ASN A 95 -2.51 5.87 19.12
N SER A 96 -1.22 6.00 19.38
CA SER A 96 -0.75 6.69 20.58
C SER A 96 -0.83 8.21 20.41
N ASN A 97 -1.27 8.89 21.46
CA ASN A 97 -0.97 10.29 21.66
C ASN A 97 0.54 10.39 21.91
N GLY A 98 1.30 10.61 20.84
CA GLY A 98 2.74 10.53 20.86
C GLY A 98 3.39 11.27 22.02
N THR A 99 4.37 10.64 22.62
CA THR A 99 5.30 11.32 23.55
C THR A 99 6.40 11.98 22.73
N VAL A 100 6.87 13.12 23.20
CA VAL A 100 7.96 13.88 22.59
C VAL A 100 9.14 12.95 22.20
N GLY A 101 9.53 12.97 20.94
CA GLY A 101 10.67 12.18 20.42
C GLY A 101 10.36 10.76 19.95
N SER A 102 9.11 10.42 19.72
CA SER A 102 8.66 9.05 19.44
C SER A 102 8.62 8.64 17.96
N GLU A 103 8.91 9.53 17.01
CA GLU A 103 8.78 9.27 15.56
C GLU A 103 7.41 8.70 15.15
N LYS A 104 6.34 9.24 15.75
CA LYS A 104 4.99 8.70 15.63
C LYS A 104 4.02 9.69 15.00
N VAL A 105 3.17 9.15 14.13
CA VAL A 105 2.05 9.87 13.51
C VAL A 105 0.76 9.15 13.83
N GLY A 106 -0.21 9.87 14.37
CA GLY A 106 -1.51 9.29 14.71
C GLY A 106 -2.28 8.81 13.48
N ALA A 107 -2.75 7.57 13.50
CA ALA A 107 -3.56 7.04 12.41
C ALA A 107 -4.85 7.85 12.21
N SER A 108 -5.49 8.29 13.30
CA SER A 108 -6.72 9.06 13.25
C SER A 108 -6.57 10.43 12.58
N VAL A 109 -5.44 11.13 12.79
CA VAL A 109 -5.20 12.41 12.09
C VAL A 109 -4.98 12.20 10.59
N ILE A 110 -4.30 11.13 10.18
CA ILE A 110 -4.14 10.79 8.76
C ILE A 110 -5.52 10.55 8.13
N GLN A 111 -6.35 9.69 8.73
CA GLN A 111 -7.70 9.38 8.26
C GLN A 111 -8.57 10.63 8.14
N THR A 112 -8.60 11.44 9.20
CA THR A 112 -9.41 12.67 9.22
C THR A 112 -8.94 13.65 8.16
N THR A 113 -7.64 13.80 7.98
CA THR A 113 -7.04 14.71 7.00
C THR A 113 -7.37 14.30 5.56
N LEU A 114 -7.23 13.00 5.25
CA LEU A 114 -7.64 12.44 3.95
C LEU A 114 -9.13 12.65 3.70
N ASN A 115 -9.98 12.27 4.67
CA ASN A 115 -11.44 12.37 4.55
C ASN A 115 -11.95 13.82 4.51
N ASN A 116 -11.13 14.80 4.88
CA ASN A 116 -11.46 16.23 4.78
C ASN A 116 -10.88 16.93 3.54
N GLY A 117 -10.41 16.18 2.55
CA GLY A 117 -10.04 16.74 1.26
C GLY A 117 -8.56 17.06 1.07
N THR A 118 -7.67 16.54 1.92
CA THR A 118 -6.21 16.74 1.85
C THR A 118 -5.50 15.46 1.42
N ASN A 119 -4.67 15.51 0.37
CA ASN A 119 -3.74 14.43 0.05
C ASN A 119 -2.62 14.39 1.09
N VAL A 120 -2.29 13.19 1.58
CA VAL A 120 -1.25 12.98 2.60
C VAL A 120 -0.08 12.22 1.99
N THR A 121 1.12 12.78 2.11
CA THR A 121 2.37 12.09 1.78
C THR A 121 3.19 11.92 3.05
N ILE A 122 3.51 10.68 3.39
CA ILE A 122 4.45 10.34 4.44
C ILE A 122 5.74 9.90 3.77
N GLN A 123 6.80 10.66 3.97
CA GLN A 123 8.13 10.35 3.49
C GLN A 123 9.02 10.01 4.68
N ALA A 124 9.87 9.00 4.55
CA ALA A 124 10.83 8.64 5.57
C ALA A 124 12.15 8.23 4.92
N ASP A 125 13.28 8.64 5.50
CA ASP A 125 14.60 8.25 5.01
C ASP A 125 14.83 6.74 5.10
N ASN A 126 14.22 6.07 6.09
CA ASN A 126 14.34 4.63 6.31
C ASN A 126 13.00 3.92 6.11
N ASP A 127 12.42 3.41 7.19
CA ASP A 127 11.22 2.58 7.17
C ASP A 127 9.95 3.37 7.54
N ILE A 128 8.83 2.98 6.95
CA ILE A 128 7.48 3.36 7.38
C ILE A 128 6.80 2.12 7.95
N ASN A 129 6.32 2.22 9.20
CA ASN A 129 5.61 1.14 9.88
C ASN A 129 4.14 1.54 10.10
N VAL A 130 3.22 0.80 9.50
CA VAL A 130 1.77 0.97 9.71
C VAL A 130 1.35 0.00 10.81
N ASN A 131 1.30 0.48 12.06
CA ASN A 131 1.00 -0.33 13.25
C ASN A 131 -0.43 -0.09 13.78
N GLU A 132 -1.21 0.75 13.12
CA GLU A 132 -2.63 0.98 13.39
C GLU A 132 -3.41 1.03 12.09
N THR A 133 -4.68 0.60 12.14
CA THR A 133 -5.57 0.59 10.98
C THR A 133 -5.81 2.00 10.45
N ILE A 134 -5.71 2.17 9.13
CA ILE A 134 -6.01 3.42 8.43
C ILE A 134 -7.22 3.20 7.53
N SER A 135 -8.27 4.01 7.68
CA SER A 135 -9.49 3.91 6.86
C SER A 135 -9.89 5.25 6.29
N TYR A 136 -10.04 5.34 4.97
CA TYR A 136 -10.44 6.59 4.30
C TYR A 136 -11.20 6.32 3.00
N ASN A 137 -11.94 7.35 2.54
CA ASN A 137 -12.85 7.24 1.41
C ASN A 137 -12.62 8.28 0.30
N GLN A 138 -11.59 9.09 0.40
CA GLN A 138 -11.21 10.07 -0.62
C GLN A 138 -9.75 10.49 -0.48
N ASN A 139 -9.23 11.17 -1.50
CA ASN A 139 -7.85 11.63 -1.60
C ASN A 139 -6.82 10.51 -1.68
N GLU A 140 -5.57 10.86 -1.77
CA GLU A 140 -4.47 9.91 -1.93
C GLU A 140 -3.56 9.90 -0.70
N LEU A 141 -3.31 8.70 -0.15
CA LEU A 141 -2.25 8.44 0.78
C LEU A 141 -1.03 7.94 0.01
N THR A 142 0.09 8.64 0.12
CA THR A 142 1.39 8.19 -0.38
C THR A 142 2.29 7.84 0.78
N LEU A 143 2.78 6.60 0.82
CA LEU A 143 3.83 6.15 1.72
C LEU A 143 5.12 6.04 0.90
N ASN A 144 6.13 6.85 1.24
CA ASN A 144 7.40 6.97 0.50
C ASN A 144 8.56 6.67 1.44
N ALA A 145 9.10 5.46 1.40
CA ALA A 145 10.15 4.99 2.29
C ALA A 145 11.49 4.86 1.56
N GLY A 146 12.57 5.33 2.21
CA GLY A 146 13.93 5.07 1.75
C GLY A 146 14.26 3.59 1.72
N ASN A 147 13.68 2.80 2.61
CA ASN A 147 13.87 1.36 2.70
C ASN A 147 12.53 0.60 2.58
N ASN A 148 11.91 0.17 3.68
CA ASN A 148 10.72 -0.67 3.64
C ASN A 148 9.45 0.08 4.05
N ILE A 149 8.31 -0.40 3.54
CA ILE A 149 6.99 -0.10 4.06
C ILE A 149 6.45 -1.37 4.71
N ASN A 150 6.28 -1.38 6.02
CA ASN A 150 5.77 -2.52 6.76
C ASN A 150 4.29 -2.30 7.12
N ILE A 151 3.39 -3.01 6.45
CA ILE A 151 1.95 -2.92 6.66
C ILE A 151 1.55 -3.98 7.69
N ASN A 152 1.56 -3.61 8.97
CA ASN A 152 1.30 -4.51 10.09
C ASN A 152 -0.15 -4.45 10.58
N LYS A 153 -0.95 -3.51 10.08
CA LYS A 153 -2.39 -3.35 10.30
C LYS A 153 -3.07 -2.96 9.01
N ASP A 154 -4.36 -3.19 8.94
CA ASP A 154 -5.13 -3.02 7.71
C ASP A 154 -5.13 -1.58 7.20
N ILE A 155 -5.04 -1.43 5.88
CA ILE A 155 -5.30 -0.17 5.20
C ILE A 155 -6.59 -0.37 4.40
N ASN A 156 -7.61 0.44 4.70
CA ASN A 156 -8.94 0.36 4.09
C ASN A 156 -9.19 1.59 3.21
N VAL A 157 -9.24 1.39 1.91
CA VAL A 157 -9.45 2.45 0.92
C VAL A 157 -10.79 2.21 0.24
N THR A 158 -11.80 2.98 0.60
CA THR A 158 -13.14 2.89 0.00
C THR A 158 -13.39 3.94 -1.07
N GLY A 159 -12.44 4.85 -1.26
CA GLY A 159 -12.38 5.86 -2.32
C GLY A 159 -11.05 6.59 -2.29
N GLY A 160 -10.67 7.23 -3.40
CA GLY A 160 -9.35 7.85 -3.52
C GLY A 160 -8.26 6.85 -3.94
N GLY A 161 -7.06 6.92 -3.34
CA GLY A 161 -5.93 6.10 -3.77
C GLY A 161 -4.89 5.82 -2.69
N LEU A 162 -4.09 4.78 -2.93
CA LEU A 162 -2.91 4.41 -2.16
C LEU A 162 -1.71 4.28 -3.09
N SER A 163 -0.62 4.97 -2.76
CA SER A 163 0.66 4.87 -3.46
C SER A 163 1.75 4.39 -2.50
N LEU A 164 2.42 3.29 -2.84
CA LEU A 164 3.55 2.74 -2.09
C LEU A 164 4.84 2.95 -2.88
N VAL A 165 5.69 3.84 -2.38
CA VAL A 165 6.99 4.18 -2.96
C VAL A 165 8.05 3.71 -1.98
N TYR A 166 8.95 2.81 -2.37
CA TYR A 166 9.88 2.15 -1.45
C TYR A 166 11.26 1.95 -2.08
N ALA A 167 12.25 1.62 -1.25
CA ALA A 167 13.65 1.50 -1.68
C ALA A 167 14.19 2.80 -2.31
N GLN A 168 13.80 3.97 -1.78
CA GLN A 168 14.14 5.26 -2.36
C GLN A 168 15.51 5.79 -1.90
N ALA A 169 16.10 5.22 -0.84
CA ALA A 169 17.44 5.58 -0.42
C ALA A 169 18.47 5.24 -1.52
N SER A 170 19.45 6.13 -1.71
CA SER A 170 20.47 5.97 -2.76
C SER A 170 21.16 4.60 -2.68
N GLY A 171 21.16 3.84 -3.77
CA GLY A 171 21.77 2.52 -3.86
C GLY A 171 20.97 1.39 -3.18
N ASN A 172 19.79 1.67 -2.65
CA ASN A 172 18.95 0.62 -2.05
C ASN A 172 18.24 -0.20 -3.14
N THR A 173 18.53 -1.50 -3.20
CA THR A 173 17.90 -2.45 -4.13
C THR A 173 17.05 -3.49 -3.41
N THR A 174 17.12 -3.57 -2.07
CA THR A 174 16.52 -4.63 -1.24
C THR A 174 15.22 -4.22 -0.55
N GLY A 175 14.94 -2.91 -0.44
CA GLY A 175 13.70 -2.41 0.15
C GLY A 175 12.46 -2.96 -0.56
N ASP A 176 11.39 -3.18 0.22
CA ASP A 176 10.11 -3.70 -0.28
C ASP A 176 8.94 -3.20 0.57
N TYR A 177 7.72 -3.37 0.05
CA TYR A 177 6.54 -3.29 0.90
C TYR A 177 6.13 -4.69 1.36
N LYS A 178 5.96 -4.83 2.66
CA LYS A 178 5.65 -6.09 3.33
C LYS A 178 4.22 -6.05 3.83
N VAL A 179 3.40 -6.94 3.31
CA VAL A 179 1.99 -7.05 3.63
C VAL A 179 1.83 -8.09 4.73
N ASN A 180 1.84 -7.63 5.98
CA ASN A 180 1.63 -8.46 7.18
C ASN A 180 0.17 -8.42 7.68
N ALA A 181 -0.64 -7.53 7.11
CA ALA A 181 -2.08 -7.39 7.29
C ALA A 181 -2.72 -7.15 5.92
N LYS A 182 -4.02 -6.82 5.84
CA LYS A 182 -4.70 -6.65 4.54
C LYS A 182 -4.66 -5.21 4.05
N VAL A 183 -4.54 -5.04 2.72
CA VAL A 183 -4.82 -3.78 2.05
C VAL A 183 -6.14 -3.92 1.30
N ASN A 184 -7.20 -3.42 1.91
CA ASN A 184 -8.55 -3.49 1.37
C ASN A 184 -8.81 -2.33 0.42
N LEU A 185 -9.13 -2.64 -0.83
CA LEU A 185 -9.36 -1.67 -1.90
C LEU A 185 -10.73 -1.91 -2.52
N GLU A 186 -11.59 -0.89 -2.52
CA GLU A 186 -12.85 -0.96 -3.27
C GLU A 186 -12.60 -0.81 -4.78
N ASN A 187 -13.50 -1.38 -5.56
CA ASN A 187 -13.45 -1.20 -7.02
C ASN A 187 -13.56 0.29 -7.37
N GLY A 188 -12.68 0.75 -8.28
CA GLY A 188 -12.57 2.16 -8.66
C GLY A 188 -11.58 2.99 -7.83
N THR A 189 -10.98 2.43 -6.78
CA THR A 189 -9.83 3.06 -6.10
C THR A 189 -8.56 2.92 -6.94
N THR A 190 -7.60 3.82 -6.73
CA THR A 190 -6.30 3.74 -7.40
C THR A 190 -5.27 3.08 -6.48
N PHE A 191 -4.48 2.18 -7.03
CA PHE A 191 -3.34 1.59 -6.33
C PHE A 191 -2.10 1.65 -7.21
N LYS A 192 -1.00 2.16 -6.64
CA LYS A 192 0.26 2.36 -7.34
C LYS A 192 1.43 1.90 -6.50
N THR A 193 2.47 1.41 -7.18
CA THR A 193 3.73 1.07 -6.52
C THR A 193 4.92 1.57 -7.33
N LYS A 194 5.99 1.96 -6.63
CA LYS A 194 7.27 2.32 -7.25
C LYS A 194 8.42 1.84 -6.38
N LYS A 195 9.36 1.10 -6.98
CA LYS A 195 10.57 0.63 -6.32
C LYS A 195 11.80 1.41 -6.81
N GLY A 196 12.51 2.06 -5.91
CA GLY A 196 13.75 2.78 -6.23
C GLY A 196 13.60 3.69 -7.45
N THR A 197 14.44 3.49 -8.45
CA THR A 197 14.42 4.23 -9.71
C THR A 197 13.54 3.61 -10.80
N ASP A 198 12.88 2.48 -10.51
CA ASP A 198 11.98 1.82 -11.46
C ASP A 198 10.80 2.72 -11.84
N GLY A 199 10.16 2.42 -12.96
CA GLY A 199 8.92 3.09 -13.34
C GLY A 199 7.79 2.79 -12.36
N GLU A 200 6.86 3.72 -12.21
CA GLU A 200 5.62 3.52 -11.47
C GLU A 200 4.78 2.41 -12.10
N ILE A 201 4.27 1.50 -11.29
CA ILE A 201 3.32 0.47 -11.70
C ILE A 201 1.93 0.92 -11.26
N ASN A 202 1.03 1.10 -12.22
CA ASN A 202 -0.39 1.27 -11.98
C ASN A 202 -1.05 -0.12 -11.95
N TRP A 203 -1.80 -0.41 -10.91
CA TRP A 203 -2.45 -1.70 -10.72
C TRP A 203 -3.95 -1.58 -10.96
N THR A 204 -4.52 -2.60 -11.57
CA THR A 204 -5.98 -2.75 -11.68
C THR A 204 -6.48 -3.46 -10.42
N VAL A 205 -7.35 -2.79 -9.67
CA VAL A 205 -8.02 -3.40 -8.51
C VAL A 205 -9.11 -4.34 -9.00
N VAL A 206 -9.08 -5.59 -8.56
CA VAL A 206 -10.09 -6.60 -8.90
C VAL A 206 -10.76 -7.14 -7.62
N THR A 207 -12.03 -7.46 -7.74
CA THR A 207 -12.88 -7.98 -6.67
C THR A 207 -13.63 -9.23 -7.15
N ALA A 208 -14.43 -9.88 -6.32
CA ALA A 208 -15.14 -11.10 -6.67
C ALA A 208 -15.95 -11.00 -7.98
N ASN A 209 -16.49 -9.81 -8.29
CA ASN A 209 -17.38 -9.62 -9.43
C ASN A 209 -16.65 -9.61 -10.78
N ASP A 210 -15.39 -9.20 -10.82
CA ASP A 210 -14.64 -8.94 -12.04
C ASP A 210 -13.28 -9.64 -12.12
N PHE A 211 -12.85 -10.31 -11.06
CA PHE A 211 -11.57 -10.99 -10.97
C PHE A 211 -11.28 -11.86 -12.22
N TYR A 212 -12.15 -12.83 -12.50
CA TYR A 212 -11.94 -13.78 -13.59
C TYR A 212 -11.97 -13.11 -14.95
N THR A 213 -12.97 -12.28 -15.20
CA THR A 213 -13.16 -11.63 -16.51
C THR A 213 -12.04 -10.64 -16.82
N THR A 214 -11.62 -9.87 -15.83
CA THR A 214 -10.58 -8.86 -16.00
C THR A 214 -9.21 -9.48 -16.27
N LEU A 215 -8.81 -10.51 -15.49
CA LEU A 215 -7.53 -11.17 -15.70
C LEU A 215 -7.47 -11.95 -17.05
N ASN A 216 -8.58 -12.60 -17.44
CA ASN A 216 -8.65 -13.28 -18.72
C ASN A 216 -8.69 -12.34 -19.94
N ALA A 217 -9.23 -11.14 -19.79
CA ALA A 217 -9.25 -10.14 -20.87
C ALA A 217 -7.84 -9.61 -21.19
N ASN A 218 -6.96 -9.51 -20.18
CA ASN A 218 -5.58 -9.07 -20.38
C ASN A 218 -4.62 -9.81 -19.44
N LYS A 219 -4.00 -10.87 -19.92
CA LYS A 219 -3.09 -11.73 -19.13
C LYS A 219 -1.69 -11.14 -18.90
N SER A 220 -1.41 -9.97 -19.47
CA SER A 220 -0.15 -9.23 -19.26
C SER A 220 -0.29 -8.02 -18.34
N GLY A 221 -1.49 -7.79 -17.77
CA GLY A 221 -1.76 -6.67 -16.86
C GLY A 221 -1.17 -6.84 -15.47
N ASN A 222 -1.23 -5.76 -14.70
CA ASN A 222 -0.87 -5.75 -13.28
C ASN A 222 -2.14 -5.65 -12.44
N TYR A 223 -2.37 -6.63 -11.57
CA TYR A 223 -3.61 -6.77 -10.81
C TYR A 223 -3.37 -6.88 -9.32
N VAL A 224 -4.23 -6.26 -8.53
CA VAL A 224 -4.29 -6.44 -7.08
C VAL A 224 -5.66 -6.94 -6.66
N LEU A 225 -5.69 -7.87 -5.72
CA LEU A 225 -6.94 -8.32 -5.11
C LEU A 225 -7.35 -7.31 -4.03
N GLY A 226 -8.50 -6.68 -4.21
CA GLY A 226 -8.99 -5.65 -3.29
C GLY A 226 -9.72 -6.18 -2.06
N LYS A 227 -10.22 -7.42 -2.11
CA LYS A 227 -10.97 -8.08 -1.03
C LYS A 227 -10.84 -9.59 -1.11
N ASP A 228 -11.11 -10.26 0.01
CA ASP A 228 -11.26 -11.72 0.01
C ASP A 228 -12.37 -12.17 -0.94
N ILE A 229 -12.15 -13.29 -1.62
CA ILE A 229 -13.13 -13.93 -2.49
C ILE A 229 -13.53 -15.27 -1.89
N THR A 230 -14.82 -15.46 -1.67
CA THR A 230 -15.38 -16.77 -1.34
C THR A 230 -16.20 -17.27 -2.52
N LEU A 231 -15.69 -18.31 -3.18
CA LEU A 231 -16.40 -18.95 -4.28
C LEU A 231 -17.47 -19.89 -3.71
N SER A 232 -18.65 -19.93 -4.33
CA SER A 232 -19.78 -20.75 -3.87
C SER A 232 -20.10 -21.86 -4.86
N GLY A 233 -20.50 -23.02 -4.33
CA GLY A 233 -20.94 -24.17 -5.11
C GLY A 233 -19.79 -24.90 -5.80
N THR A 234 -20.15 -25.80 -6.72
CA THR A 234 -19.21 -26.46 -7.62
C THR A 234 -18.91 -25.52 -8.78
N ASN A 235 -17.97 -24.58 -8.58
CA ASN A 235 -17.70 -23.52 -9.54
C ASN A 235 -16.93 -24.00 -10.78
N ASN A 236 -16.36 -25.20 -10.77
CA ASN A 236 -15.57 -25.78 -11.85
C ASN A 236 -14.76 -24.74 -12.63
N TRP A 237 -13.89 -24.08 -11.93
CA TRP A 237 -13.09 -22.96 -12.42
C TRP A 237 -12.31 -23.31 -13.67
N THR A 238 -12.14 -22.37 -14.56
CA THR A 238 -11.18 -22.52 -15.68
C THR A 238 -9.92 -21.74 -15.33
N ALA A 239 -8.80 -22.41 -15.31
CA ALA A 239 -7.50 -21.82 -15.00
C ALA A 239 -7.22 -20.56 -15.85
N ILE A 240 -6.66 -19.52 -15.23
CA ILE A 240 -6.28 -18.31 -15.94
C ILE A 240 -4.96 -18.55 -16.66
N GLY A 241 -4.98 -18.41 -17.99
CA GLY A 241 -3.84 -18.71 -18.85
C GLY A 241 -3.67 -20.19 -19.16
N ASP A 242 -3.20 -20.48 -20.35
CA ASP A 242 -2.88 -21.81 -20.88
C ASP A 242 -1.57 -21.76 -21.68
N SER A 243 -1.12 -22.90 -22.25
CA SER A 243 0.14 -23.00 -23.00
C SER A 243 0.19 -22.14 -24.26
N SER A 244 -0.95 -21.76 -24.80
CA SER A 244 -1.05 -20.92 -26.01
C SER A 244 -1.24 -19.44 -25.68
N ASN A 245 -1.78 -19.15 -24.48
CA ASN A 245 -2.12 -17.78 -24.03
C ASN A 245 -1.81 -17.65 -22.53
N ASN A 246 -0.53 -17.55 -22.23
CA ASN A 246 0.03 -17.61 -20.90
C ASN A 246 -0.33 -16.35 -20.07
N PHE A 247 -0.38 -16.48 -18.75
CA PHE A 247 -0.32 -15.32 -17.88
C PHE A 247 1.13 -14.83 -17.78
N THR A 248 1.37 -13.58 -18.17
CA THR A 248 2.69 -12.92 -18.17
C THR A 248 2.73 -11.67 -17.29
N GLY A 249 1.63 -11.34 -16.67
CA GLY A 249 1.44 -10.14 -15.84
C GLY A 249 1.91 -10.29 -14.40
N LYS A 250 1.47 -9.37 -13.56
CA LYS A 250 1.72 -9.40 -12.12
C LYS A 250 0.40 -9.48 -11.37
N PHE A 251 0.38 -10.29 -10.33
CA PHE A 251 -0.76 -10.42 -9.42
C PHE A 251 -0.28 -10.31 -7.97
N ASP A 252 -0.84 -9.34 -7.23
CA ASP A 252 -0.60 -9.17 -5.80
C ASP A 252 -1.91 -9.34 -5.03
N GLY A 253 -1.97 -10.35 -4.19
CA GLY A 253 -3.14 -10.61 -3.35
C GLY A 253 -3.35 -9.61 -2.22
N LEU A 254 -2.37 -8.75 -1.92
CA LEU A 254 -2.42 -7.76 -0.84
C LEU A 254 -2.84 -8.33 0.53
N GLY A 255 -2.51 -9.60 0.81
CA GLY A 255 -2.83 -10.31 2.04
C GLY A 255 -4.24 -10.94 2.06
N HIS A 256 -4.95 -10.88 0.95
CA HIS A 256 -6.27 -11.48 0.81
C HIS A 256 -6.24 -12.97 0.50
N THR A 257 -7.41 -13.60 0.61
CA THR A 257 -7.60 -15.02 0.31
C THR A 257 -8.68 -15.23 -0.76
N ILE A 258 -8.52 -16.31 -1.53
CA ILE A 258 -9.56 -16.88 -2.37
C ILE A 258 -9.91 -18.24 -1.80
N SER A 259 -11.18 -18.46 -1.44
CA SER A 259 -11.64 -19.69 -0.78
C SER A 259 -12.56 -20.51 -1.67
N ASN A 260 -12.53 -21.85 -1.48
CA ASN A 260 -13.41 -22.81 -2.11
C ASN A 260 -13.28 -22.91 -3.64
N LEU A 261 -12.08 -22.71 -4.16
CA LEU A 261 -11.79 -22.93 -5.58
C LEU A 261 -11.97 -24.41 -5.92
N THR A 262 -12.76 -24.72 -6.94
CA THR A 262 -12.95 -26.09 -7.42
C THR A 262 -12.63 -26.17 -8.92
N ILE A 263 -11.72 -27.07 -9.27
CA ILE A 263 -11.41 -27.47 -10.65
C ILE A 263 -11.53 -28.97 -10.73
N ASP A 264 -12.43 -29.47 -11.58
CA ASP A 264 -12.60 -30.88 -11.88
C ASP A 264 -12.41 -31.11 -13.38
N LYS A 265 -11.17 -31.31 -13.79
CA LYS A 265 -10.75 -31.48 -15.18
C LYS A 265 -9.66 -32.54 -15.32
N SER A 266 -9.98 -33.79 -14.94
CA SER A 266 -9.06 -34.93 -14.87
C SER A 266 -8.33 -35.28 -16.18
N GLY A 267 -8.83 -34.82 -17.33
CA GLY A 267 -8.17 -35.01 -18.66
C GLY A 267 -7.53 -33.73 -19.21
N SER A 268 -7.26 -32.72 -18.37
CA SER A 268 -6.67 -31.46 -18.81
C SER A 268 -5.39 -31.15 -18.07
N ASP A 269 -4.37 -30.71 -18.82
CA ASP A 269 -3.09 -30.27 -18.26
C ASP A 269 -3.19 -28.84 -17.69
N TYR A 270 -2.21 -28.50 -16.87
CA TYR A 270 -1.95 -27.16 -16.33
C TYR A 270 -3.14 -26.57 -15.58
N GLN A 271 -3.56 -27.27 -14.54
CA GLN A 271 -4.68 -26.85 -13.71
C GLN A 271 -4.25 -26.17 -12.40
N GLY A 272 -4.93 -25.08 -12.05
CA GLY A 272 -4.72 -24.26 -10.88
C GLY A 272 -5.55 -22.98 -10.95
N LEU A 273 -5.41 -22.09 -9.97
CA LEU A 273 -6.00 -20.73 -10.10
C LEU A 273 -5.51 -20.09 -11.40
N PHE A 274 -4.21 -20.23 -11.65
CA PHE A 274 -3.56 -19.93 -12.93
C PHE A 274 -3.06 -21.24 -13.57
N GLY A 275 -3.29 -21.39 -14.88
CA GLY A 275 -2.87 -22.58 -15.59
C GLY A 275 -1.39 -22.53 -15.98
N PHE A 276 -0.97 -21.49 -16.69
CA PHE A 276 0.36 -21.39 -17.25
C PHE A 276 0.98 -20.00 -17.03
N PHE A 277 2.11 -19.99 -16.33
CA PHE A 277 2.91 -18.80 -16.06
C PHE A 277 4.14 -18.72 -16.95
N PHE A 278 4.39 -17.54 -17.51
CA PHE A 278 5.58 -17.25 -18.30
C PHE A 278 6.15 -15.86 -17.96
N GLY A 279 7.23 -15.80 -17.20
CA GLY A 279 7.80 -14.53 -16.74
C GLY A 279 6.89 -13.72 -15.80
N ALA A 280 5.92 -14.36 -15.19
CA ALA A 280 4.88 -13.73 -14.36
C ALA A 280 5.29 -13.58 -12.88
N THR A 281 4.58 -12.76 -12.15
CA THR A 281 4.78 -12.61 -10.70
C THR A 281 3.46 -12.76 -9.94
N ILE A 282 3.47 -13.59 -8.92
CA ILE A 282 2.40 -13.69 -7.91
C ILE A 282 3.00 -13.42 -6.53
N LYS A 283 2.26 -12.68 -5.68
CA LYS A 283 2.63 -12.52 -4.27
C LYS A 283 1.45 -12.23 -3.36
N ASN A 284 1.67 -12.45 -2.06
CA ASN A 284 0.77 -12.06 -0.97
C ASN A 284 -0.66 -12.60 -1.11
N ILE A 285 -0.86 -13.83 -1.61
CA ILE A 285 -2.17 -14.45 -1.80
C ILE A 285 -2.30 -15.77 -1.03
N GLY A 286 -3.42 -15.96 -0.35
CA GLY A 286 -3.82 -17.25 0.20
C GLY A 286 -4.87 -17.91 -0.67
N LEU A 287 -4.76 -19.23 -0.89
CA LEU A 287 -5.81 -20.05 -1.47
C LEU A 287 -6.28 -21.06 -0.44
N GLU A 288 -7.56 -21.01 -0.07
CA GLU A 288 -8.11 -21.81 1.03
C GLU A 288 -9.18 -22.79 0.57
N ASN A 289 -9.13 -24.01 1.12
CA ASN A 289 -10.10 -25.08 0.81
C ASN A 289 -10.23 -25.34 -0.70
N ALA A 290 -9.12 -25.32 -1.43
CA ALA A 290 -9.11 -25.60 -2.86
C ALA A 290 -9.29 -27.10 -3.13
N THR A 291 -10.01 -27.45 -4.20
CA THR A 291 -10.12 -28.82 -4.72
C THR A 291 -9.81 -28.80 -6.20
N ILE A 292 -8.62 -29.26 -6.55
CA ILE A 292 -8.10 -29.19 -7.92
C ILE A 292 -7.83 -30.59 -8.44
N THR A 293 -8.46 -30.93 -9.57
CA THR A 293 -8.20 -32.19 -10.30
C THR A 293 -7.84 -31.84 -11.74
N GLY A 294 -6.72 -32.37 -12.21
CA GLY A 294 -6.22 -32.24 -13.58
C GLY A 294 -5.54 -33.51 -14.06
N GLU A 295 -4.85 -33.44 -15.20
CA GLU A 295 -4.02 -34.55 -15.71
C GLU A 295 -2.56 -34.35 -15.35
N SER A 296 -1.89 -33.39 -15.95
CA SER A 296 -0.46 -33.11 -15.76
C SER A 296 -0.20 -31.64 -15.50
N GLY A 297 0.79 -31.35 -14.64
CA GLY A 297 1.07 -29.98 -14.22
C GLY A 297 -0.09 -29.42 -13.39
N VAL A 298 -0.36 -30.02 -12.23
CA VAL A 298 -1.52 -29.66 -11.38
C VAL A 298 -1.03 -29.07 -10.08
N GLY A 299 -1.37 -27.81 -9.82
CA GLY A 299 -1.05 -27.10 -8.59
C GLY A 299 -2.23 -26.27 -8.12
N ALA A 300 -2.35 -26.01 -6.81
CA ALA A 300 -3.47 -25.20 -6.34
C ALA A 300 -3.42 -23.77 -6.88
N LEU A 301 -2.25 -23.15 -6.85
CA LEU A 301 -2.08 -21.78 -7.30
C LEU A 301 -1.68 -21.71 -8.79
N VAL A 302 -0.71 -22.50 -9.21
CA VAL A 302 -0.19 -22.49 -10.59
C VAL A 302 0.01 -23.90 -11.11
N GLY A 303 -0.53 -24.20 -12.30
CA GLY A 303 -0.31 -25.48 -12.97
C GLY A 303 1.12 -25.63 -13.47
N TYR A 304 1.60 -24.68 -14.27
CA TYR A 304 2.93 -24.67 -14.86
C TYR A 304 3.62 -23.31 -14.69
N ASN A 305 4.83 -23.32 -14.13
CA ASN A 305 5.61 -22.10 -13.81
C ASN A 305 6.96 -22.13 -14.55
N THR A 306 7.21 -21.16 -15.42
CA THR A 306 8.43 -21.12 -16.24
C THR A 306 8.95 -19.71 -16.50
N ASN A 307 10.10 -19.61 -17.16
CA ASN A 307 10.73 -18.36 -17.61
C ASN A 307 10.95 -17.36 -16.48
N ASN A 308 11.56 -17.80 -15.37
CA ASN A 308 11.85 -16.96 -14.19
C ASN A 308 10.60 -16.31 -13.56
N SER A 309 9.42 -16.92 -13.71
CA SER A 309 8.25 -16.49 -12.97
C SER A 309 8.46 -16.66 -11.46
N THR A 310 7.89 -15.79 -10.67
CA THR A 310 8.08 -15.78 -9.22
C THR A 310 6.78 -15.91 -8.46
N ILE A 311 6.78 -16.72 -7.42
CA ILE A 311 5.70 -16.84 -6.43
C ILE A 311 6.30 -16.58 -5.06
N SER A 312 5.79 -15.62 -4.32
CA SER A 312 6.29 -15.26 -2.99
C SER A 312 5.18 -14.94 -2.01
N ASN A 313 5.43 -15.14 -0.71
CA ASN A 313 4.50 -14.82 0.37
C ASN A 313 3.08 -15.34 0.11
N SER A 314 2.96 -16.55 -0.46
CA SER A 314 1.69 -17.13 -0.89
C SER A 314 1.56 -18.55 -0.37
N TYR A 315 0.35 -18.99 -0.10
CA TYR A 315 0.07 -20.33 0.39
C TYR A 315 -1.21 -20.90 -0.23
N ALA A 316 -1.34 -22.22 -0.13
CA ALA A 316 -2.56 -22.92 -0.49
C ALA A 316 -2.89 -23.99 0.54
N SER A 317 -4.17 -24.23 0.74
CA SER A 317 -4.72 -25.36 1.50
C SER A 317 -5.83 -26.05 0.72
N GLY A 318 -5.99 -27.36 0.93
CA GLY A 318 -7.00 -28.15 0.23
C GLY A 318 -6.45 -29.42 -0.38
N THR A 319 -7.04 -29.89 -1.47
CA THR A 319 -6.66 -31.14 -2.17
C THR A 319 -6.28 -30.86 -3.61
N VAL A 320 -5.14 -31.41 -4.04
CA VAL A 320 -4.69 -31.36 -5.44
C VAL A 320 -4.47 -32.77 -5.92
N SER A 321 -5.03 -33.12 -7.07
CA SER A 321 -4.99 -34.47 -7.66
C SER A 321 -4.66 -34.42 -9.15
N GLY A 322 -3.87 -35.36 -9.64
CA GLY A 322 -3.51 -35.50 -11.05
C GLY A 322 -2.69 -36.75 -11.30
N ASN A 323 -2.28 -36.98 -12.55
CA ASN A 323 -1.48 -38.13 -12.92
C ASN A 323 0.04 -37.83 -12.86
N ASP A 324 0.46 -36.68 -13.43
CA ASP A 324 1.86 -36.30 -13.48
C ASP A 324 2.09 -34.87 -13.01
N TYR A 325 3.24 -34.58 -12.41
CA TYR A 325 3.65 -33.26 -11.95
C TYR A 325 2.61 -32.58 -11.06
N VAL A 326 2.29 -33.22 -9.95
CA VAL A 326 1.30 -32.75 -8.99
C VAL A 326 2.01 -32.12 -7.79
N GLY A 327 1.69 -30.86 -7.51
CA GLY A 327 2.23 -30.13 -6.36
C GLY A 327 1.16 -29.40 -5.59
N GLY A 328 1.32 -29.29 -4.27
CA GLY A 328 0.34 -28.63 -3.41
C GLY A 328 0.12 -27.14 -3.74
N LEU A 329 1.16 -26.44 -4.21
CA LEU A 329 1.10 -25.04 -4.60
C LEU A 329 1.31 -24.88 -6.12
N VAL A 330 2.33 -25.50 -6.66
CA VAL A 330 2.73 -25.43 -8.08
C VAL A 330 2.90 -26.86 -8.60
N GLY A 331 2.38 -27.14 -9.81
CA GLY A 331 2.50 -28.44 -10.45
C GLY A 331 3.91 -28.68 -11.04
N LEU A 332 4.37 -27.80 -11.91
CA LEU A 332 5.66 -27.93 -12.62
C LEU A 332 6.35 -26.57 -12.75
#